data_86b6d4609bd6d2ad3487dc59e3a5fa1d
#
_entry.id   86b6d4609bd6d2ad3487dc59e3a5fa1d
#
_cell.length_a   1.000
_cell.length_b   1.000
_cell.length_c   1.000
_cell.angle_alpha   90.00
_cell.angle_beta   90.00
_cell.angle_gamma   90.00
#
_symmetry.space_group_name_H-M   'P 1'
#
loop_
_entity.id
_entity.type
_entity.pdbx_description
1 polymer ?
#
loop_
_entity_poly.entity_id
_entity_poly.type
_entity_poly.pdbx_seq_one_letter_code
_entity_poly.pdbx_strand_id
1 'polypeptide(L)'
;SSIITLTSCNKKEEGTKPESKANVNEYVKSDASGQKVTLKYFPKQGDKFRYKMTAKTSSSEKSPGTGNEEVASEQSMIYYYSQEVSEISASGYITFKMKYDSIIITEKIMSNDSSISQTFNSNIKDSVASKIDFIQYNALAGQEFKFRVSPKGEISEVIELEQIHEKIFKALGDTLKADEKAKIKESMGSEALKSIIQNQFQKFPDQDVYKDSTWSFNNETNLSVFPIKNILSYKLNNVNTDKNVIIDIIATLGIEFLSKEEKQQGMTIKLTNDEAGGTGTVSIDLTKGCVVKKETSTNINMGLKLSAQGQTANSKQTLKTNLLVELL
;
A
#
# COMPACT_ATOMS: atom_id res chain seq x y z
N SER A 1 55.70 10.61 -51.16
CA SER A 1 54.29 10.32 -51.49
C SER A 1 53.77 9.25 -50.53
N SER A 2 53.07 9.67 -49.49
CA SER A 2 52.46 8.76 -48.54
C SER A 2 50.94 8.82 -48.72
N ILE A 3 50.36 7.69 -49.08
CA ILE A 3 48.93 7.49 -49.22
C ILE A 3 48.39 7.12 -47.81
N ILE A 4 47.50 7.96 -47.28
CA ILE A 4 46.75 7.68 -46.03
C ILE A 4 45.45 7.03 -46.45
N THR A 5 45.30 5.76 -46.11
CA THR A 5 44.02 5.00 -46.24
C THR A 5 43.16 5.27 -45.01
N LEU A 6 42.06 5.96 -45.15
CA LEU A 6 40.99 6.13 -44.17
C LEU A 6 40.14 4.86 -44.10
N THR A 7 40.29 4.11 -43.02
CA THR A 7 39.39 2.99 -42.70
C THR A 7 38.16 3.53 -42.01
N SER A 8 37.00 3.44 -42.71
CA SER A 8 35.70 3.75 -42.17
C SER A 8 35.27 2.66 -41.18
N CYS A 9 35.13 3.00 -39.88
CA CYS A 9 34.49 2.17 -38.90
C CYS A 9 32.97 2.26 -39.08
N ASN A 10 32.37 1.26 -39.66
CA ASN A 10 30.94 1.03 -39.62
C ASN A 10 30.55 0.67 -38.14
N LYS A 11 29.92 1.60 -37.42
CA LYS A 11 29.15 1.29 -36.23
C LYS A 11 27.97 0.42 -36.67
N LYS A 12 27.99 -0.85 -36.31
CA LYS A 12 26.77 -1.68 -36.31
C LYS A 12 25.80 -1.06 -35.30
N GLU A 13 24.70 -0.55 -35.80
CA GLU A 13 23.51 -0.32 -34.97
C GLU A 13 23.09 -1.70 -34.42
N GLU A 14 23.16 -1.85 -33.10
CA GLU A 14 22.49 -2.96 -32.40
C GLU A 14 21.00 -2.80 -32.61
N GLY A 15 20.47 -3.60 -33.54
CA GLY A 15 19.05 -3.70 -33.77
C GLY A 15 18.38 -4.13 -32.46
N THR A 16 17.50 -3.27 -31.96
CA THR A 16 16.51 -3.62 -30.94
C THR A 16 15.78 -4.88 -31.39
N LYS A 17 15.98 -5.99 -30.68
CA LYS A 17 15.17 -7.20 -30.89
C LYS A 17 13.71 -6.80 -30.78
N PRO A 18 12.86 -7.17 -31.79
CA PRO A 18 11.44 -6.90 -31.66
C PRO A 18 10.95 -7.59 -30.39
N GLU A 19 10.31 -6.83 -29.51
CA GLU A 19 9.59 -7.38 -28.35
C GLU A 19 8.63 -8.46 -28.87
N SER A 20 8.81 -9.70 -28.45
CA SER A 20 7.90 -10.78 -28.80
C SER A 20 6.52 -10.39 -28.30
N LYS A 21 5.53 -10.29 -29.19
CA LYS A 21 4.13 -10.06 -28.81
C LYS A 21 3.77 -11.10 -27.74
N ALA A 22 3.26 -10.62 -26.62
CA ALA A 22 2.79 -11.50 -25.56
C ALA A 22 1.75 -12.49 -26.11
N ASN A 23 1.80 -13.72 -25.67
CA ASN A 23 0.79 -14.71 -26.05
C ASN A 23 -0.51 -14.40 -25.30
N VAL A 24 -1.37 -13.57 -25.89
CA VAL A 24 -2.66 -13.14 -25.32
C VAL A 24 -3.50 -14.34 -24.91
N ASN A 25 -3.45 -15.46 -25.62
CA ASN A 25 -4.22 -16.67 -25.35
C ASN A 25 -3.87 -17.35 -24.00
N GLU A 26 -2.74 -16.98 -23.40
CA GLU A 26 -2.37 -17.46 -22.06
C GLU A 26 -3.22 -16.81 -20.95
N TYR A 27 -3.68 -15.58 -21.17
CA TYR A 27 -4.44 -14.78 -20.22
C TYR A 27 -5.92 -14.66 -20.55
N VAL A 28 -6.24 -14.64 -21.86
CA VAL A 28 -7.60 -14.39 -22.35
C VAL A 28 -8.00 -15.48 -23.34
N LYS A 29 -9.11 -16.16 -23.04
CA LYS A 29 -9.75 -17.14 -23.92
C LYS A 29 -11.14 -16.61 -24.28
N SER A 30 -11.59 -16.84 -25.51
CA SER A 30 -12.95 -16.50 -25.94
C SER A 30 -13.83 -17.75 -25.99
N ASP A 31 -15.02 -17.64 -25.45
CA ASP A 31 -16.08 -18.65 -25.56
C ASP A 31 -17.43 -18.00 -25.90
N ALA A 32 -18.51 -18.77 -25.86
CA ALA A 32 -19.85 -18.27 -26.15
C ALA A 32 -20.35 -17.17 -25.18
N SER A 33 -19.76 -17.07 -23.99
CA SER A 33 -20.08 -16.09 -22.95
C SER A 33 -19.21 -14.83 -23.04
N GLY A 34 -18.21 -14.80 -23.92
CA GLY A 34 -17.31 -13.66 -24.15
C GLY A 34 -15.85 -13.95 -23.86
N GLN A 35 -15.09 -12.91 -23.49
CA GLN A 35 -13.68 -13.02 -23.13
C GLN A 35 -13.54 -13.46 -21.68
N LYS A 36 -13.01 -14.65 -21.48
CA LYS A 36 -12.69 -15.25 -20.18
C LYS A 36 -11.24 -14.94 -19.82
N VAL A 37 -10.99 -14.36 -18.66
CA VAL A 37 -9.68 -13.86 -18.23
C VAL A 37 -9.18 -14.64 -17.02
N THR A 38 -7.96 -15.15 -17.10
CA THR A 38 -7.25 -15.74 -15.97
C THR A 38 -6.49 -14.64 -15.23
N LEU A 39 -6.98 -14.26 -14.04
CA LEU A 39 -6.39 -13.23 -13.21
C LEU A 39 -5.28 -13.83 -12.33
N LYS A 40 -4.02 -13.53 -12.66
CA LYS A 40 -2.84 -13.90 -11.87
C LYS A 40 -1.66 -12.96 -12.19
N TYR A 41 -0.77 -12.81 -11.22
CA TYR A 41 0.53 -12.19 -11.45
C TYR A 41 1.48 -13.24 -12.05
N PHE A 42 2.15 -12.88 -13.14
CA PHE A 42 3.06 -13.79 -13.83
C PHE A 42 4.23 -13.02 -14.45
N PRO A 43 5.01 -12.28 -13.63
CA PRO A 43 6.23 -11.64 -14.11
C PRO A 43 7.29 -12.69 -14.43
N LYS A 44 8.38 -12.29 -15.04
CA LYS A 44 9.55 -13.14 -15.29
C LYS A 44 10.62 -12.88 -14.24
N GLN A 45 11.39 -13.90 -13.90
CA GLN A 45 12.57 -13.71 -13.06
C GLN A 45 13.53 -12.70 -13.69
N GLY A 46 14.02 -11.75 -12.90
CA GLY A 46 14.84 -10.64 -13.33
C GLY A 46 14.06 -9.40 -13.76
N ASP A 47 12.71 -9.45 -13.88
CA ASP A 47 11.91 -8.25 -14.15
C ASP A 47 12.08 -7.22 -13.04
N LYS A 48 12.16 -5.96 -13.46
CA LYS A 48 12.37 -4.81 -12.56
C LYS A 48 11.27 -3.80 -12.72
N PHE A 49 10.78 -3.32 -11.60
CA PHE A 49 9.70 -2.33 -11.52
C PHE A 49 10.13 -1.19 -10.60
N ARG A 50 9.75 0.02 -10.95
CA ARG A 50 9.88 1.19 -10.08
C ARG A 50 8.51 1.79 -9.87
N TYR A 51 8.24 2.15 -8.63
CA TYR A 51 6.95 2.67 -8.23
C TYR A 51 7.07 3.97 -7.44
N LYS A 52 6.01 4.76 -7.55
CA LYS A 52 5.70 5.82 -6.61
C LYS A 52 4.40 5.46 -5.91
N MET A 53 4.41 5.43 -4.59
CA MET A 53 3.20 5.32 -3.78
C MET A 53 3.00 6.62 -3.01
N THR A 54 1.81 7.20 -3.10
CA THR A 54 1.40 8.40 -2.37
C THR A 54 0.19 8.06 -1.51
N ALA A 55 0.32 8.17 -0.20
CA ALA A 55 -0.79 8.06 0.74
C ALA A 55 -1.04 9.42 1.38
N LYS A 56 -2.28 9.91 1.29
CA LYS A 56 -2.71 11.16 1.93
C LYS A 56 -3.84 10.84 2.89
N THR A 57 -3.65 11.22 4.14
CA THR A 57 -4.66 11.04 5.19
C THR A 57 -4.99 12.40 5.77
N SER A 58 -6.26 12.72 5.89
CA SER A 58 -6.76 13.85 6.65
C SER A 58 -7.74 13.34 7.71
N SER A 59 -7.59 13.82 8.93
CA SER A 59 -8.50 13.50 10.02
C SER A 59 -8.91 14.77 10.77
N SER A 60 -10.10 14.75 11.34
CA SER A 60 -10.50 15.75 12.32
C SER A 60 -11.23 15.08 13.49
N GLU A 61 -11.05 15.65 14.66
CA GLU A 61 -11.73 15.25 15.88
C GLU A 61 -12.25 16.48 16.61
N LYS A 62 -13.50 16.38 17.08
CA LYS A 62 -14.12 17.31 17.99
C LYS A 62 -14.69 16.52 19.17
N SER A 63 -14.13 16.74 20.35
CA SER A 63 -14.49 15.99 21.57
C SER A 63 -14.27 16.83 22.81
N PRO A 64 -14.76 16.41 24.00
CA PRO A 64 -14.38 17.05 25.25
C PRO A 64 -12.87 17.02 25.52
N GLY A 65 -12.17 15.98 25.04
CA GLY A 65 -10.72 15.86 25.12
C GLY A 65 -9.95 16.94 24.36
N THR A 66 -10.57 17.52 23.32
CA THR A 66 -10.06 18.67 22.57
C THR A 66 -10.62 20.01 23.07
N GLY A 67 -11.27 20.05 24.23
CA GLY A 67 -11.96 21.24 24.73
C GLY A 67 -13.20 21.62 23.91
N ASN A 68 -13.80 20.67 23.17
CA ASN A 68 -14.85 20.86 22.17
C ASN A 68 -14.43 21.73 20.95
N GLU A 69 -13.15 21.95 20.78
CA GLU A 69 -12.58 22.53 19.57
C GLU A 69 -12.29 21.43 18.54
N GLU A 70 -12.29 21.82 17.27
CA GLU A 70 -11.90 20.89 16.21
C GLU A 70 -10.38 20.89 16.07
N VAL A 71 -9.79 19.70 16.25
CA VAL A 71 -8.38 19.44 15.94
C VAL A 71 -8.33 18.64 14.66
N ALA A 72 -7.62 19.14 13.67
CA ALA A 72 -7.45 18.46 12.38
C ALA A 72 -5.98 18.08 12.15
N SER A 73 -5.76 17.00 11.44
CA SER A 73 -4.42 16.61 10.99
C SER A 73 -4.43 16.20 9.53
N GLU A 74 -3.33 16.50 8.87
CA GLU A 74 -3.05 16.06 7.50
C GLU A 74 -1.69 15.36 7.49
N GLN A 75 -1.62 14.19 6.84
CA GLN A 75 -0.39 13.47 6.61
C GLN A 75 -0.28 13.12 5.13
N SER A 76 0.88 13.35 4.55
CA SER A 76 1.23 12.92 3.21
C SER A 76 2.49 12.07 3.26
N MET A 77 2.41 10.84 2.78
CA MET A 77 3.53 9.91 2.68
C MET A 77 3.79 9.61 1.21
N ILE A 78 5.02 9.81 0.76
CA ILE A 78 5.43 9.50 -0.61
C ILE A 78 6.60 8.52 -0.52
N TYR A 79 6.44 7.36 -1.14
CA TYR A 79 7.45 6.32 -1.24
C TYR A 79 7.85 6.15 -2.70
N TYR A 80 9.15 6.27 -2.99
CA TYR A 80 9.74 5.80 -4.23
C TYR A 80 10.47 4.51 -3.93
N TYR A 81 10.19 3.46 -4.69
CA TYR A 81 10.80 2.17 -4.45
C TYR A 81 10.99 1.37 -5.73
N SER A 82 11.98 0.50 -5.69
CA SER A 82 12.33 -0.44 -6.74
C SER A 82 12.09 -1.87 -6.29
N GLN A 83 11.68 -2.72 -7.22
CA GLN A 83 11.43 -4.14 -7.01
C GLN A 83 12.07 -4.94 -8.14
N GLU A 84 12.67 -6.08 -7.81
CA GLU A 84 13.20 -7.06 -8.75
C GLU A 84 12.64 -8.44 -8.43
N VAL A 85 12.15 -9.15 -9.43
CA VAL A 85 11.73 -10.55 -9.29
C VAL A 85 12.97 -11.40 -9.11
N SER A 86 13.26 -11.82 -7.88
CA SER A 86 14.45 -12.61 -7.56
C SER A 86 14.25 -14.11 -7.80
N GLU A 87 13.03 -14.60 -7.57
CA GLU A 87 12.70 -16.02 -7.68
C GLU A 87 11.22 -16.23 -8.00
N ILE A 88 10.92 -17.28 -8.75
CA ILE A 88 9.56 -17.79 -8.94
C ILE A 88 9.58 -19.28 -8.59
N SER A 89 8.82 -19.69 -7.57
CA SER A 89 8.74 -21.07 -7.13
C SER A 89 7.95 -21.94 -8.12
N ALA A 90 8.09 -23.26 -8.01
CA ALA A 90 7.32 -24.23 -8.81
C ALA A 90 5.80 -24.09 -8.60
N SER A 91 5.35 -23.62 -7.43
CA SER A 91 3.94 -23.32 -7.12
C SER A 91 3.48 -21.93 -7.58
N GLY A 92 4.36 -21.17 -8.26
CA GLY A 92 4.05 -19.86 -8.82
C GLY A 92 4.16 -18.69 -7.82
N TYR A 93 4.60 -18.91 -6.58
CA TYR A 93 4.89 -17.81 -5.66
C TYR A 93 6.08 -17.02 -6.18
N ILE A 94 5.97 -15.69 -6.10
CA ILE A 94 6.94 -14.76 -6.61
C ILE A 94 7.66 -14.12 -5.43
N THR A 95 8.98 -14.21 -5.39
CA THR A 95 9.82 -13.51 -4.42
C THR A 95 10.36 -12.23 -5.06
N PHE A 96 10.04 -11.10 -4.47
CA PHE A 96 10.59 -9.81 -4.86
C PHE A 96 11.68 -9.40 -3.88
N LYS A 97 12.76 -8.84 -4.43
CA LYS A 97 13.74 -8.04 -3.71
C LYS A 97 13.29 -6.58 -3.83
N MET A 98 13.09 -5.90 -2.71
CA MET A 98 12.55 -4.55 -2.66
C MET A 98 13.49 -3.61 -1.94
N LYS A 99 13.52 -2.35 -2.39
CA LYS A 99 14.26 -1.27 -1.75
C LYS A 99 13.46 0.02 -1.85
N TYR A 100 13.31 0.73 -0.73
CA TYR A 100 12.81 2.09 -0.75
C TYR A 100 13.93 3.05 -1.15
N ASP A 101 13.84 3.65 -2.33
CA ASP A 101 14.82 4.60 -2.87
C ASP A 101 14.71 5.95 -2.15
N SER A 102 13.50 6.37 -1.81
CA SER A 102 13.22 7.62 -1.08
C SER A 102 11.88 7.53 -0.33
N ILE A 103 11.84 8.13 0.85
CA ILE A 103 10.64 8.28 1.68
C ILE A 103 10.50 9.74 2.08
N ILE A 104 9.35 10.35 1.81
CA ILE A 104 9.02 11.72 2.18
C ILE A 104 7.72 11.69 2.97
N ILE A 105 7.72 12.27 4.17
CA ILE A 105 6.54 12.36 5.03
C ILE A 105 6.34 13.81 5.42
N THR A 106 5.16 14.34 5.18
CA THR A 106 4.75 15.66 5.65
C THR A 106 3.56 15.49 6.58
N GLU A 107 3.65 16.05 7.76
CA GLU A 107 2.61 16.05 8.77
C GLU A 107 2.24 17.49 9.13
N LYS A 108 0.95 17.75 9.28
CA LYS A 108 0.40 19.04 9.69
C LYS A 108 -0.71 18.81 10.71
N ILE A 109 -0.62 19.50 11.83
CA ILE A 109 -1.65 19.51 12.87
C ILE A 109 -2.20 20.93 12.95
N MET A 110 -3.50 21.06 12.96
CA MET A 110 -4.22 22.33 12.97
C MET A 110 -5.21 22.35 14.15
N SER A 111 -5.18 23.41 14.94
CA SER A 111 -6.12 23.65 16.04
C SER A 111 -6.42 25.14 16.06
N ASN A 112 -7.70 25.53 15.87
CA ASN A 112 -8.15 26.93 15.84
C ASN A 112 -7.21 27.83 15.02
N ASP A 113 -6.48 28.73 15.70
CA ASP A 113 -5.60 29.74 15.09
C ASP A 113 -4.14 29.28 14.94
N SER A 114 -3.82 28.00 15.26
CA SER A 114 -2.46 27.49 15.22
C SER A 114 -2.31 26.30 14.28
N SER A 115 -1.15 26.24 13.61
CA SER A 115 -0.77 25.06 12.85
C SER A 115 0.72 24.75 13.03
N ILE A 116 1.01 23.47 13.18
CA ILE A 116 2.38 22.96 13.24
C ILE A 116 2.56 22.01 12.07
N SER A 117 3.66 22.17 11.32
CA SER A 117 3.99 21.30 10.21
C SER A 117 5.44 20.84 10.32
N GLN A 118 5.67 19.57 9.99
CA GLN A 118 7.02 19.01 9.88
C GLN A 118 7.11 18.13 8.62
N THR A 119 8.32 18.09 8.05
CA THR A 119 8.59 17.26 6.88
C THR A 119 9.86 16.46 7.11
N PHE A 120 9.77 15.16 6.94
CA PHE A 120 10.89 14.23 6.85
C PHE A 120 11.17 13.91 5.38
N ASN A 121 12.45 13.87 5.01
CA ASN A 121 12.88 13.39 3.70
C ASN A 121 14.14 12.55 3.87
N SER A 122 14.07 11.28 3.53
CA SER A 122 15.18 10.33 3.71
C SER A 122 16.46 10.68 2.93
N ASN A 123 16.35 11.55 1.92
CA ASN A 123 17.48 12.03 1.12
C ASN A 123 18.18 13.24 1.75
N ILE A 124 17.62 13.82 2.81
CA ILE A 124 18.15 14.99 3.51
C ILE A 124 18.62 14.56 4.90
N LYS A 125 19.88 14.80 5.19
CA LYS A 125 20.45 14.54 6.53
C LYS A 125 20.29 15.80 7.38
N ASP A 126 19.18 15.90 8.07
CA ASP A 126 18.90 17.00 9.00
C ASP A 126 18.48 16.47 10.38
N SER A 127 18.15 17.37 11.31
CA SER A 127 17.72 17.04 12.65
C SER A 127 16.36 16.32 12.69
N VAL A 128 15.54 16.42 11.64
CA VAL A 128 14.23 15.75 11.56
C VAL A 128 14.40 14.24 11.37
N ALA A 129 15.43 13.81 10.62
CA ALA A 129 15.70 12.40 10.39
C ALA A 129 16.05 11.61 11.68
N SER A 130 16.52 12.29 12.71
CA SER A 130 16.84 11.70 14.02
C SER A 130 15.70 11.74 15.03
N LYS A 131 14.56 12.39 14.72
CA LYS A 131 13.39 12.37 15.60
C LYS A 131 12.81 10.97 15.69
N ILE A 132 12.34 10.60 16.87
CA ILE A 132 11.83 9.26 17.17
C ILE A 132 10.71 8.85 16.20
N ASP A 133 9.86 9.77 15.80
CA ASP A 133 8.73 9.55 14.90
C ASP A 133 9.16 9.12 13.48
N PHE A 134 10.40 9.44 13.07
CA PHE A 134 10.90 9.15 11.72
C PHE A 134 12.04 8.12 11.67
N ILE A 135 12.52 7.64 12.82
CA ILE A 135 13.62 6.67 12.88
C ILE A 135 13.35 5.43 12.02
N GLN A 136 12.14 4.88 12.10
CA GLN A 136 11.74 3.70 11.33
C GLN A 136 11.81 3.92 9.81
N TYR A 137 11.37 5.08 9.34
CA TYR A 137 11.41 5.43 7.91
C TYR A 137 12.82 5.71 7.43
N ASN A 138 13.63 6.34 8.28
CA ASN A 138 15.04 6.55 7.98
C ASN A 138 15.83 5.23 7.96
N ALA A 139 15.50 4.28 8.82
CA ALA A 139 16.09 2.94 8.82
C ALA A 139 15.68 2.12 7.58
N LEU A 140 14.43 2.25 7.15
CA LEU A 140 13.89 1.54 5.99
C LEU A 140 14.47 2.06 4.66
N ALA A 141 14.68 3.38 4.56
CA ALA A 141 15.21 4.00 3.34
C ALA A 141 16.60 3.49 2.97
N GLY A 142 16.75 3.09 1.70
CA GLY A 142 18.00 2.56 1.14
C GLY A 142 18.33 1.13 1.54
N GLN A 143 17.52 0.46 2.37
CA GLN A 143 17.71 -0.96 2.71
C GLN A 143 16.96 -1.86 1.76
N GLU A 144 17.57 -3.00 1.48
CA GLU A 144 16.96 -4.09 0.73
C GLU A 144 16.35 -5.10 1.69
N PHE A 145 15.20 -5.64 1.32
CA PHE A 145 14.55 -6.77 1.97
C PHE A 145 13.78 -7.56 0.92
N LYS A 146 13.25 -8.70 1.29
CA LYS A 146 12.46 -9.52 0.37
C LYS A 146 11.05 -9.71 0.88
N PHE A 147 10.13 -9.89 -0.05
CA PHE A 147 8.78 -10.36 0.25
C PHE A 147 8.34 -11.37 -0.79
N ARG A 148 7.39 -12.20 -0.38
CA ARG A 148 6.81 -13.22 -1.24
C ARG A 148 5.32 -12.96 -1.45
N VAL A 149 4.88 -13.03 -2.70
CA VAL A 149 3.48 -12.86 -3.09
C VAL A 149 2.98 -14.10 -3.84
N SER A 150 1.74 -14.49 -3.57
CA SER A 150 1.07 -15.56 -4.31
C SER A 150 0.72 -15.11 -5.73
N PRO A 151 0.52 -16.03 -6.68
CA PRO A 151 0.03 -15.68 -8.02
C PRO A 151 -1.28 -14.88 -8.00
N LYS A 152 -2.05 -15.01 -6.90
CA LYS A 152 -3.33 -14.30 -6.68
C LYS A 152 -3.19 -12.96 -5.96
N GLY A 153 -1.96 -12.48 -5.73
CA GLY A 153 -1.70 -11.15 -5.19
C GLY A 153 -1.75 -11.03 -3.67
N GLU A 154 -1.71 -12.14 -2.94
CA GLU A 154 -1.62 -12.13 -1.49
C GLU A 154 -0.18 -12.18 -1.02
N ILE A 155 0.22 -11.23 -0.18
CA ILE A 155 1.55 -11.23 0.44
C ILE A 155 1.58 -12.31 1.51
N SER A 156 2.47 -13.30 1.35
CA SER A 156 2.62 -14.40 2.30
C SER A 156 3.59 -14.07 3.43
N GLU A 157 4.72 -13.45 3.10
CA GLU A 157 5.76 -13.14 4.09
C GLU A 157 6.64 -11.97 3.64
N VAL A 158 7.29 -11.32 4.62
CA VAL A 158 8.38 -10.35 4.42
C VAL A 158 9.58 -10.82 5.23
N ILE A 159 10.75 -10.89 4.63
CA ILE A 159 11.96 -11.49 5.18
C ILE A 159 13.19 -10.60 4.95
N GLU A 160 14.31 -10.95 5.62
CA GLU A 160 15.58 -10.20 5.55
C GLU A 160 15.46 -8.77 6.11
N LEU A 161 14.84 -8.64 7.30
CA LEU A 161 14.61 -7.36 7.98
C LEU A 161 15.70 -6.99 9.01
N GLU A 162 16.69 -7.85 9.22
CA GLU A 162 17.70 -7.72 10.28
C GLU A 162 18.44 -6.39 10.21
N GLN A 163 18.86 -5.99 9.01
CA GLN A 163 19.59 -4.73 8.82
C GLN A 163 18.74 -3.50 9.14
N ILE A 164 17.44 -3.55 8.89
CA ILE A 164 16.49 -2.48 9.23
C ILE A 164 16.38 -2.37 10.75
N HIS A 165 16.18 -3.50 11.44
CA HIS A 165 16.11 -3.54 12.90
C HIS A 165 17.40 -3.03 13.55
N GLU A 166 18.57 -3.45 13.07
CA GLU A 166 19.87 -2.99 13.58
C GLU A 166 20.04 -1.49 13.43
N LYS A 167 19.62 -0.89 12.30
CA LYS A 167 19.62 0.55 12.12
C LYS A 167 18.73 1.28 13.12
N ILE A 168 17.53 0.74 13.38
CA ILE A 168 16.61 1.30 14.37
C ILE A 168 17.24 1.23 15.76
N PHE A 169 17.81 0.07 16.15
CA PHE A 169 18.45 -0.09 17.46
C PHE A 169 19.62 0.87 17.64
N LYS A 170 20.48 1.02 16.63
CA LYS A 170 21.56 1.97 16.66
C LYS A 170 21.11 3.43 16.79
N ALA A 171 20.02 3.79 16.11
CA ALA A 171 19.46 5.15 16.17
C ALA A 171 18.80 5.47 17.54
N LEU A 172 18.21 4.46 18.19
CA LEU A 172 17.61 4.60 19.52
C LEU A 172 18.63 4.51 20.68
N GLY A 173 19.86 4.05 20.41
CA GLY A 173 20.95 3.95 21.37
C GLY A 173 21.18 2.54 21.91
N ASP A 174 22.38 2.33 22.46
CA ASP A 174 22.86 1.01 22.90
C ASP A 174 22.22 0.50 24.20
N THR A 175 21.41 1.32 24.88
CA THR A 175 20.79 1.00 26.17
C THR A 175 19.46 0.26 26.09
N LEU A 176 18.97 -0.05 24.87
CA LEU A 176 17.72 -0.76 24.65
C LEU A 176 17.74 -2.15 25.32
N LYS A 177 16.74 -2.42 26.15
CA LYS A 177 16.52 -3.72 26.77
C LYS A 177 16.01 -4.74 25.75
N ALA A 178 16.09 -6.02 26.11
CA ALA A 178 15.66 -7.11 25.22
C ALA A 178 14.16 -7.05 24.86
N ASP A 179 13.31 -6.65 25.83
CA ASP A 179 11.87 -6.48 25.63
C ASP A 179 11.53 -5.29 24.73
N GLU A 180 12.28 -4.19 24.81
CA GLU A 180 12.13 -3.03 23.93
C GLU A 180 12.52 -3.38 22.49
N LYS A 181 13.64 -4.11 22.32
CA LYS A 181 14.06 -4.63 21.00
C LYS A 181 13.02 -5.59 20.42
N ALA A 182 12.39 -6.43 21.25
CA ALA A 182 11.32 -7.33 20.82
C ALA A 182 10.10 -6.55 20.30
N LYS A 183 9.65 -5.52 21.01
CA LYS A 183 8.53 -4.65 20.58
C LYS A 183 8.82 -3.92 19.26
N ILE A 184 10.05 -3.44 19.07
CA ILE A 184 10.47 -2.80 17.83
C ILE A 184 10.43 -3.82 16.68
N LYS A 185 10.95 -5.04 16.89
CA LYS A 185 10.87 -6.11 15.89
C LYS A 185 9.44 -6.50 15.55
N GLU A 186 8.53 -6.45 16.48
CA GLU A 186 7.10 -6.70 16.25
C GLU A 186 6.47 -5.55 15.45
N SER A 187 6.66 -4.29 15.85
CA SER A 187 6.07 -3.11 15.21
C SER A 187 6.60 -2.83 13.80
N MET A 188 7.84 -3.23 13.51
CA MET A 188 8.50 -3.12 12.19
C MET A 188 8.83 -4.48 11.59
N GLY A 189 8.09 -5.50 11.99
CA GLY A 189 8.26 -6.86 11.53
C GLY A 189 7.50 -7.18 10.24
N SER A 190 7.52 -8.46 9.91
CA SER A 190 6.90 -8.99 8.69
C SER A 190 5.44 -8.57 8.53
N GLU A 191 4.61 -8.65 9.57
CA GLU A 191 3.18 -8.36 9.49
C GLU A 191 2.89 -6.86 9.24
N ALA A 192 3.65 -5.96 9.86
CA ALA A 192 3.49 -4.51 9.65
C ALA A 192 3.83 -4.13 8.20
N LEU A 193 4.98 -4.59 7.69
CA LEU A 193 5.40 -4.32 6.31
C LEU A 193 4.52 -5.04 5.30
N LYS A 194 4.03 -6.25 5.60
CA LYS A 194 3.09 -6.98 4.78
C LYS A 194 1.84 -6.16 4.46
N SER A 195 1.27 -5.50 5.47
CA SER A 195 0.10 -4.63 5.29
C SER A 195 0.39 -3.44 4.36
N ILE A 196 1.58 -2.83 4.46
CA ILE A 196 1.98 -1.71 3.59
C ILE A 196 2.17 -2.21 2.15
N ILE A 197 2.89 -3.32 1.96
CA ILE A 197 3.18 -3.88 0.63
C ILE A 197 1.90 -4.40 -0.03
N GLN A 198 0.95 -4.96 0.74
CA GLN A 198 -0.34 -5.42 0.21
C GLN A 198 -1.14 -4.30 -0.48
N ASN A 199 -0.93 -3.04 -0.09
CA ASN A 199 -1.57 -1.90 -0.74
C ASN A 199 -1.23 -1.77 -2.24
N GLN A 200 -0.06 -2.25 -2.66
CA GLN A 200 0.33 -2.27 -4.07
C GLN A 200 -0.44 -3.34 -4.85
N PHE A 201 -0.58 -4.53 -4.28
CA PHE A 201 -1.12 -5.68 -4.99
C PHE A 201 -2.64 -5.74 -4.90
N GLN A 202 -3.25 -6.26 -5.97
CA GLN A 202 -4.67 -6.58 -6.03
C GLN A 202 -4.86 -8.08 -5.79
N LYS A 203 -5.74 -8.45 -4.86
CA LYS A 203 -6.13 -9.86 -4.69
C LYS A 203 -7.09 -10.29 -5.79
N PHE A 204 -6.84 -11.46 -6.37
CA PHE A 204 -7.65 -12.06 -7.43
C PHE A 204 -8.46 -13.25 -6.94
N PRO A 205 -9.61 -13.54 -7.57
CA PRO A 205 -10.37 -14.75 -7.30
C PRO A 205 -9.63 -15.99 -7.81
N ASP A 206 -10.01 -17.17 -7.31
CA ASP A 206 -9.41 -18.44 -7.75
C ASP A 206 -9.84 -18.82 -9.18
N GLN A 207 -11.13 -18.56 -9.51
CA GLN A 207 -11.68 -18.85 -10.83
C GLN A 207 -11.35 -17.76 -11.84
N ASP A 208 -11.35 -18.15 -13.11
CA ASP A 208 -11.35 -17.21 -14.22
C ASP A 208 -12.63 -16.37 -14.23
N VAL A 209 -12.54 -15.16 -14.74
CA VAL A 209 -13.63 -14.19 -14.76
C VAL A 209 -13.91 -13.69 -16.18
N TYR A 210 -15.13 -13.20 -16.40
CA TYR A 210 -15.52 -12.48 -17.61
C TYR A 210 -15.55 -10.98 -17.34
N LYS A 211 -15.60 -10.18 -18.39
CA LYS A 211 -15.92 -8.76 -18.26
C LYS A 211 -17.23 -8.63 -17.47
N ASP A 212 -17.30 -7.64 -16.58
CA ASP A 212 -18.39 -7.37 -15.65
C ASP A 212 -18.59 -8.40 -14.52
N SER A 213 -17.78 -9.47 -14.46
CA SER A 213 -17.75 -10.36 -13.30
C SER A 213 -17.36 -9.61 -12.03
N THR A 214 -17.97 -10.00 -10.93
CA THR A 214 -17.70 -9.47 -9.58
C THR A 214 -17.21 -10.56 -8.65
N TRP A 215 -16.34 -10.18 -7.71
CA TRP A 215 -15.92 -11.04 -6.60
C TRP A 215 -15.68 -10.20 -5.35
N SER A 216 -15.63 -10.80 -4.19
CA SER A 216 -15.41 -10.10 -2.94
C SER A 216 -14.54 -10.88 -1.97
N PHE A 217 -13.87 -10.14 -1.08
CA PHE A 217 -13.15 -10.65 0.08
C PHE A 217 -13.65 -9.92 1.31
N ASN A 218 -13.79 -10.67 2.40
CA ASN A 218 -14.23 -10.12 3.67
C ASN A 218 -13.15 -10.37 4.72
N ASN A 219 -12.97 -9.41 5.61
CA ASN A 219 -12.16 -9.58 6.81
C ASN A 219 -12.74 -8.77 7.96
N GLU A 220 -12.56 -9.27 9.17
CA GLU A 220 -12.94 -8.60 10.40
C GLU A 220 -11.71 -7.95 11.02
N THR A 221 -11.90 -6.76 11.57
CA THR A 221 -10.89 -5.98 12.28
C THR A 221 -11.57 -5.02 13.24
N ASN A 222 -10.81 -4.13 13.87
CA ASN A 222 -11.37 -3.08 14.70
C ASN A 222 -11.14 -1.70 14.06
N LEU A 223 -12.16 -0.85 14.11
CA LEU A 223 -12.07 0.57 13.83
C LEU A 223 -12.26 1.32 15.16
N SER A 224 -11.18 1.89 15.69
CA SER A 224 -11.15 2.34 17.08
C SER A 224 -11.51 1.18 18.04
N VAL A 225 -12.56 1.29 18.82
CA VAL A 225 -13.02 0.25 19.76
C VAL A 225 -14.08 -0.68 19.16
N PHE A 226 -14.60 -0.38 17.98
CA PHE A 226 -15.71 -1.12 17.39
C PHE A 226 -15.20 -2.24 16.47
N PRO A 227 -15.69 -3.48 16.64
CA PRO A 227 -15.47 -4.54 15.68
C PRO A 227 -16.21 -4.22 14.38
N ILE A 228 -15.51 -4.35 13.26
CA ILE A 228 -16.05 -4.11 11.92
C ILE A 228 -15.78 -5.28 10.99
N LYS A 229 -16.63 -5.43 10.01
CA LYS A 229 -16.44 -6.29 8.85
C LYS A 229 -16.20 -5.43 7.62
N ASN A 230 -15.02 -5.59 7.01
CA ASN A 230 -14.69 -4.99 5.73
C ASN A 230 -15.16 -5.90 4.61
N ILE A 231 -15.89 -5.35 3.64
CA ILE A 231 -16.39 -6.03 2.45
C ILE A 231 -15.73 -5.38 1.24
N LEU A 232 -14.69 -6.00 0.73
CA LEU A 232 -13.95 -5.56 -0.46
C LEU A 232 -14.58 -6.22 -1.68
N SER A 233 -15.30 -5.47 -2.49
CA SER A 233 -15.93 -5.94 -3.72
C SER A 233 -15.21 -5.39 -4.94
N TYR A 234 -15.04 -6.22 -5.95
CA TYR A 234 -14.32 -5.93 -7.18
C TYR A 234 -15.14 -6.28 -8.39
N LYS A 235 -14.98 -5.52 -9.45
CA LYS A 235 -15.60 -5.76 -10.76
C LYS A 235 -14.56 -5.64 -11.86
N LEU A 236 -14.43 -6.64 -12.74
CA LEU A 236 -13.64 -6.52 -13.96
C LEU A 236 -14.36 -5.59 -14.94
N ASN A 237 -13.85 -4.38 -15.08
CA ASN A 237 -14.49 -3.32 -15.86
C ASN A 237 -14.08 -3.35 -17.34
N ASN A 238 -12.79 -3.61 -17.59
CA ASN A 238 -12.26 -3.56 -18.95
C ASN A 238 -11.13 -4.59 -19.15
N VAL A 239 -10.98 -5.03 -20.40
CA VAL A 239 -9.89 -5.91 -20.87
C VAL A 239 -9.40 -5.36 -22.20
N ASN A 240 -8.17 -4.87 -22.25
CA ASN A 240 -7.50 -4.39 -23.45
C ASN A 240 -6.40 -5.37 -23.85
N THR A 241 -6.42 -5.82 -25.12
CA THR A 241 -5.49 -6.82 -25.67
C THR A 241 -4.70 -6.32 -26.89
N ASP A 242 -4.67 -5.01 -27.14
CA ASP A 242 -4.07 -4.44 -28.37
C ASP A 242 -2.54 -4.70 -28.46
N LYS A 243 -1.83 -4.51 -27.36
CA LYS A 243 -0.37 -4.74 -27.27
C LYS A 243 -0.03 -5.70 -26.13
N ASN A 244 -0.47 -5.35 -24.94
CA ASN A 244 -0.37 -6.13 -23.71
C ASN A 244 -1.78 -6.50 -23.27
N VAL A 245 -1.90 -7.44 -22.33
CA VAL A 245 -3.17 -7.72 -21.68
C VAL A 245 -3.30 -6.81 -20.45
N ILE A 246 -3.97 -5.67 -20.62
CA ILE A 246 -4.23 -4.72 -19.54
C ILE A 246 -5.68 -4.87 -19.12
N ILE A 247 -5.89 -5.02 -17.82
CA ILE A 247 -7.22 -5.08 -17.20
C ILE A 247 -7.44 -3.88 -16.29
N ASP A 248 -8.67 -3.41 -16.23
CA ASP A 248 -9.11 -2.39 -15.29
C ASP A 248 -10.18 -2.97 -14.36
N ILE A 249 -9.98 -2.78 -13.07
CA ILE A 249 -10.84 -3.27 -12.00
C ILE A 249 -11.40 -2.06 -11.24
N ILE A 250 -12.71 -2.06 -10.99
CA ILE A 250 -13.36 -1.16 -10.05
C ILE A 250 -13.44 -1.86 -8.70
N ALA A 251 -13.08 -1.14 -7.64
CA ALA A 251 -13.11 -1.61 -6.27
C ALA A 251 -14.07 -0.78 -5.42
N THR A 252 -14.78 -1.42 -4.51
CA THR A 252 -15.58 -0.78 -3.46
C THR A 252 -15.27 -1.40 -2.12
N LEU A 253 -15.21 -0.55 -1.07
CA LEU A 253 -15.08 -0.96 0.31
C LEU A 253 -16.37 -0.63 1.04
N GLY A 254 -17.08 -1.65 1.50
CA GLY A 254 -18.14 -1.53 2.50
C GLY A 254 -17.56 -1.77 3.89
N ILE A 255 -17.98 -0.99 4.88
CA ILE A 255 -17.61 -1.17 6.28
C ILE A 255 -18.92 -1.37 7.07
N GLU A 256 -19.05 -2.54 7.68
CA GLU A 256 -20.19 -2.91 8.52
C GLU A 256 -19.72 -2.96 9.98
N PHE A 257 -20.35 -2.16 10.85
CA PHE A 257 -20.10 -2.20 12.29
C PHE A 257 -20.85 -3.38 12.90
N LEU A 258 -20.12 -4.33 13.48
CA LEU A 258 -20.67 -5.53 14.11
C LEU A 258 -21.28 -5.24 15.48
N SER A 259 -20.86 -4.14 16.12
CA SER A 259 -21.42 -3.60 17.36
C SER A 259 -21.53 -2.08 17.23
N LYS A 260 -22.59 -1.52 17.83
CA LYS A 260 -22.79 -0.05 17.92
C LYS A 260 -22.63 0.49 19.34
N GLU A 261 -22.31 -0.36 20.28
CA GLU A 261 -22.04 0.02 21.68
C GLU A 261 -20.95 -0.86 22.26
N GLU A 262 -19.92 -0.22 22.81
CA GLU A 262 -18.78 -0.87 23.43
C GLU A 262 -18.53 -0.31 24.83
N LYS A 263 -17.97 -1.15 25.70
CA LYS A 263 -17.59 -0.77 27.06
C LYS A 263 -16.08 -0.90 27.24
N GLN A 264 -15.45 0.20 27.60
CA GLN A 264 -14.01 0.24 27.83
C GLN A 264 -13.68 1.07 29.06
N GLN A 265 -12.92 0.51 30.01
CA GLN A 265 -12.45 1.20 31.22
C GLN A 265 -13.56 1.91 32.03
N GLY A 266 -14.75 1.28 32.14
CA GLY A 266 -15.88 1.85 32.88
C GLY A 266 -16.68 2.93 32.11
N MET A 267 -16.32 3.18 30.85
CA MET A 267 -17.01 4.08 29.94
C MET A 267 -17.85 3.27 28.94
N THR A 268 -19.07 3.71 28.64
CA THR A 268 -19.86 3.21 27.53
C THR A 268 -19.68 4.14 26.34
N ILE A 269 -19.29 3.59 25.20
CA ILE A 269 -19.08 4.29 23.94
C ILE A 269 -20.13 3.79 22.95
N LYS A 270 -21.00 4.69 22.48
CA LYS A 270 -22.07 4.38 21.55
C LYS A 270 -21.89 5.10 20.24
N LEU A 271 -21.97 4.37 19.13
CA LEU A 271 -21.94 4.91 17.77
C LEU A 271 -23.27 5.59 17.46
N THR A 272 -23.25 6.85 17.07
CA THR A 272 -24.43 7.66 16.71
C THR A 272 -24.51 8.01 15.24
N ASN A 273 -23.37 7.99 14.54
CA ASN A 273 -23.24 8.08 13.09
C ASN A 273 -22.13 7.12 12.65
N ASP A 274 -22.36 6.40 11.55
CA ASP A 274 -21.51 5.29 11.08
C ASP A 274 -21.34 5.28 9.55
N GLU A 275 -21.18 6.43 8.95
CA GLU A 275 -20.87 6.54 7.51
C GLU A 275 -19.40 6.15 7.26
N ALA A 276 -19.20 4.98 6.66
CA ALA A 276 -17.86 4.51 6.35
C ALA A 276 -17.85 3.69 5.06
N GLY A 277 -16.83 3.89 4.23
CA GLY A 277 -16.66 3.14 3.00
C GLY A 277 -15.59 3.73 2.09
N GLY A 278 -15.44 3.13 0.91
CA GLY A 278 -14.44 3.58 -0.03
C GLY A 278 -14.69 3.08 -1.46
N THR A 279 -13.94 3.68 -2.39
CA THR A 279 -13.93 3.30 -3.80
C THR A 279 -12.51 3.30 -4.33
N GLY A 280 -12.30 2.62 -5.46
CA GLY A 280 -11.00 2.63 -6.11
C GLY A 280 -11.04 2.07 -7.52
N THR A 281 -9.92 2.25 -8.21
CA THR A 281 -9.64 1.66 -9.51
C THR A 281 -8.25 1.05 -9.52
N VAL A 282 -8.08 -0.04 -10.25
CA VAL A 282 -6.79 -0.71 -10.41
C VAL A 282 -6.61 -1.07 -11.87
N SER A 283 -5.50 -0.65 -12.46
CA SER A 283 -5.07 -1.06 -13.80
C SER A 283 -3.85 -1.97 -13.68
N ILE A 284 -3.89 -3.14 -14.31
CA ILE A 284 -2.89 -4.18 -14.20
C ILE A 284 -2.47 -4.65 -15.58
N ASP A 285 -1.18 -4.70 -15.85
CA ASP A 285 -0.60 -5.36 -17.00
C ASP A 285 -0.34 -6.83 -16.66
N LEU A 286 -1.25 -7.73 -17.08
CA LEU A 286 -1.11 -9.16 -16.84
C LEU A 286 0.10 -9.76 -17.57
N THR A 287 0.47 -9.19 -18.71
CA THR A 287 1.62 -9.64 -19.52
C THR A 287 2.95 -9.41 -18.81
N LYS A 288 3.05 -8.25 -18.11
CA LYS A 288 4.21 -7.91 -17.27
C LYS A 288 4.06 -8.42 -15.82
N GLY A 289 2.86 -8.86 -15.46
CA GLY A 289 2.56 -9.31 -14.09
C GLY A 289 2.71 -8.20 -13.04
N CYS A 290 2.29 -6.97 -13.36
CA CYS A 290 2.48 -5.81 -12.48
C CYS A 290 1.26 -4.88 -12.45
N VAL A 291 1.08 -4.19 -11.33
CA VAL A 291 0.13 -3.08 -11.23
C VAL A 291 0.69 -1.87 -11.97
N VAL A 292 -0.08 -1.30 -12.89
CA VAL A 292 0.28 -0.08 -13.62
C VAL A 292 -0.13 1.15 -12.82
N LYS A 293 -1.37 1.14 -12.32
CA LYS A 293 -1.91 2.20 -11.47
C LYS A 293 -2.94 1.61 -10.51
N LYS A 294 -2.92 2.07 -9.28
CA LYS A 294 -3.98 1.79 -8.30
C LYS A 294 -4.31 3.07 -7.56
N GLU A 295 -5.59 3.40 -7.50
CA GLU A 295 -6.09 4.58 -6.81
C GLU A 295 -7.27 4.16 -5.92
N THR A 296 -7.22 4.51 -4.63
CA THR A 296 -8.31 4.23 -3.69
C THR A 296 -8.58 5.44 -2.81
N SER A 297 -9.84 5.61 -2.44
CA SER A 297 -10.29 6.63 -1.50
C SER A 297 -11.19 5.99 -0.46
N THR A 298 -10.93 6.23 0.81
CA THR A 298 -11.74 5.79 1.95
C THR A 298 -12.17 6.98 2.76
N ASN A 299 -13.44 7.04 3.12
CA ASN A 299 -14.02 8.05 4.02
C ASN A 299 -14.68 7.34 5.20
N ILE A 300 -14.43 7.86 6.39
CA ILE A 300 -15.05 7.43 7.63
C ILE A 300 -15.52 8.67 8.37
N ASN A 301 -16.79 8.68 8.77
CA ASN A 301 -17.42 9.76 9.51
C ASN A 301 -18.21 9.16 10.66
N MET A 302 -17.67 9.27 11.87
CA MET A 302 -18.24 8.66 13.08
C MET A 302 -18.71 9.74 14.05
N GLY A 303 -19.95 9.56 14.55
CA GLY A 303 -20.43 10.24 15.75
C GLY A 303 -20.40 9.27 16.93
N LEU A 304 -19.88 9.71 18.06
CA LEU A 304 -19.75 8.90 19.25
C LEU A 304 -20.45 9.60 20.44
N LYS A 305 -21.18 8.84 21.24
CA LYS A 305 -21.68 9.26 22.55
C LYS A 305 -20.91 8.51 23.63
N LEU A 306 -20.21 9.23 24.46
CA LEU A 306 -19.40 8.73 25.58
C LEU A 306 -20.19 8.90 26.86
N SER A 307 -20.30 7.86 27.70
CA SER A 307 -21.05 7.90 28.97
C SER A 307 -20.22 7.25 30.05
N ALA A 308 -19.90 8.01 31.12
CA ALA A 308 -19.19 7.52 32.29
C ALA A 308 -19.70 8.23 33.54
N GLN A 309 -19.93 7.51 34.64
CA GLN A 309 -20.30 8.04 35.98
C GLN A 309 -21.52 9.02 35.90
N GLY A 310 -22.50 8.73 35.05
CA GLY A 310 -23.70 9.58 34.90
C GLY A 310 -23.52 10.83 34.03
N GLN A 311 -22.31 11.10 33.54
CA GLN A 311 -22.01 12.18 32.59
C GLN A 311 -22.02 11.64 31.16
N THR A 312 -22.42 12.49 30.22
CA THR A 312 -22.39 12.17 28.80
C THR A 312 -21.70 13.26 27.99
N ALA A 313 -20.96 12.84 26.96
CA ALA A 313 -20.31 13.74 26.03
C ALA A 313 -20.46 13.20 24.60
N ASN A 314 -20.39 14.09 23.61
CA ASN A 314 -20.38 13.69 22.22
C ASN A 314 -19.00 13.95 21.61
N SER A 315 -18.59 13.06 20.71
CA SER A 315 -17.40 13.23 19.87
C SER A 315 -17.78 13.02 18.41
N LYS A 316 -17.13 13.75 17.54
CA LYS A 316 -17.22 13.56 16.09
C LYS A 316 -15.81 13.33 15.56
N GLN A 317 -15.65 12.29 14.75
CA GLN A 317 -14.39 11.94 14.13
C GLN A 317 -14.60 11.77 12.63
N THR A 318 -13.71 12.35 11.84
CA THR A 318 -13.65 12.13 10.40
C THR A 318 -12.27 11.63 10.01
N LEU A 319 -12.21 10.71 9.06
CA LEU A 319 -10.97 10.21 8.49
C LEU A 319 -11.17 10.04 6.99
N LYS A 320 -10.29 10.65 6.21
CA LYS A 320 -10.22 10.46 4.76
C LYS A 320 -8.83 10.00 4.38
N THR A 321 -8.73 8.88 3.66
CA THR A 321 -7.46 8.36 3.16
C THR A 321 -7.55 8.20 1.65
N ASN A 322 -6.55 8.71 0.93
CA ASN A 322 -6.38 8.51 -0.50
C ASN A 322 -5.03 7.84 -0.73
N LEU A 323 -5.02 6.76 -1.49
CA LEU A 323 -3.82 6.03 -1.89
C LEU A 323 -3.71 6.04 -3.41
N LEU A 324 -2.52 6.37 -3.90
CA LEU A 324 -2.16 6.28 -5.31
C LEU A 324 -0.85 5.50 -5.44
N VAL A 325 -0.86 4.43 -6.23
CA VAL A 325 0.32 3.65 -6.63
C VAL A 325 0.48 3.76 -8.13
N GLU A 326 1.66 4.12 -8.59
CA GLU A 326 1.98 4.34 -10.00
C GLU A 326 3.27 3.63 -10.38
N LEU A 327 3.26 2.88 -11.47
CA LEU A 327 4.46 2.36 -12.13
C LEU A 327 5.17 3.52 -12.84
N LEU A 328 6.50 3.66 -12.65
CA LEU A 328 7.32 4.74 -13.20
C LEU A 328 8.08 4.32 -14.47
#